data_912f8bfd29345cb1d51666d2e70ac91b
#
_entry.id   912f8bfd29345cb1d51666d2e70ac91b
#
_cell.length_a   1.000
_cell.length_b   1.000
_cell.length_c   1.000
_cell.angle_alpha   90.00
_cell.angle_beta   90.00
_cell.angle_gamma   90.00
#
_symmetry.space_group_name_H-M   'P 1'
#
loop_
_entity.id
_entity.type
_entity.pdbx_description
1 polymer ?
#
loop_
_entity_poly.entity_id
_entity_poly.type
_entity_poly.pdbx_seq_one_letter_code
_entity_poly.pdbx_strand_id
1 'polypeptide(L)'
;PRHAQARLQITALNIMIKPAEVKKIIEAHIDCSVCDVQGEDCVHFDAVIVSPAFTGLNMVKQHQLVYKTLGDLMKQEIHALQLKTYSPQQWAEKTVN
;
A
#
# COMPACT_ATOMS: atom_id res chain seq x y z
N PRO A 1 -14.40 -29.07 8.79
CA PRO A 1 -15.66 -28.37 8.96
C PRO A 1 -15.50 -27.11 9.79
N ARG A 2 -14.96 -27.23 11.01
CA ARG A 2 -14.79 -26.05 11.86
C ARG A 2 -13.78 -25.07 11.26
N HIS A 3 -12.76 -25.59 10.62
CA HIS A 3 -11.77 -24.74 10.00
C HIS A 3 -12.35 -23.97 8.82
N ALA A 4 -13.26 -24.60 8.10
CA ALA A 4 -13.90 -23.92 6.98
C ALA A 4 -14.77 -22.78 7.45
N GLN A 5 -15.49 -22.96 8.56
CA GLN A 5 -16.32 -21.91 9.10
C GLN A 5 -15.48 -20.73 9.61
N ALA A 6 -14.40 -21.03 10.32
CA ALA A 6 -13.52 -19.98 10.80
C ALA A 6 -12.90 -19.20 9.63
N ARG A 7 -12.58 -19.91 8.57
CA ARG A 7 -12.01 -19.29 7.37
C ARG A 7 -13.01 -18.36 6.71
N LEU A 8 -14.27 -18.73 6.66
CA LEU A 8 -15.30 -17.87 6.10
C LEU A 8 -15.47 -16.59 6.91
N GLN A 9 -15.43 -16.70 8.22
CA GLN A 9 -15.54 -15.53 9.08
C GLN A 9 -14.36 -14.59 8.88
N ILE A 10 -13.16 -15.14 8.78
CA ILE A 10 -11.96 -14.34 8.55
C ILE A 10 -12.06 -13.64 7.20
N THR A 11 -12.57 -14.32 6.19
CA THR A 11 -12.74 -13.71 4.87
C THR A 11 -13.71 -12.54 4.92
N ALA A 12 -14.80 -12.69 5.65
CA ALA A 12 -15.77 -11.61 5.81
C ALA A 12 -15.17 -10.39 6.48
N LEU A 13 -14.33 -10.62 7.50
CA LEU A 13 -13.64 -9.52 8.18
C LEU A 13 -12.60 -8.86 7.29
N ASN A 14 -11.96 -9.63 6.42
CA ASN A 14 -10.91 -9.11 5.54
C ASN A 14 -11.44 -8.23 4.43
N ILE A 15 -12.75 -8.21 4.21
CA ILE A 15 -13.33 -7.28 3.24
C ILE A 15 -13.08 -5.84 3.67
N MET A 16 -12.91 -5.62 4.97
CA MET A 16 -12.69 -4.30 5.54
C MET A 16 -11.24 -4.15 5.96
N ILE A 17 -10.33 -4.17 4.98
CA ILE A 17 -8.91 -3.99 5.30
C ILE A 17 -8.66 -2.54 5.75
N LYS A 18 -7.84 -2.37 6.77
CA LYS A 18 -7.55 -1.07 7.35
C LYS A 18 -6.29 -0.45 6.78
N PRO A 19 -6.20 0.89 6.77
CA PRO A 19 -4.98 1.55 6.26
C PRO A 19 -3.71 1.08 6.97
N ALA A 20 -3.77 0.81 8.27
CA ALA A 20 -2.61 0.33 9.01
C ALA A 20 -2.12 -1.02 8.50
N GLU A 21 -3.02 -1.87 8.03
CA GLU A 21 -2.66 -3.17 7.47
C GLU A 21 -2.00 -3.02 6.11
N VAL A 22 -2.51 -2.12 5.28
CA VAL A 22 -1.91 -1.80 3.99
C VAL A 22 -0.49 -1.28 4.19
N LYS A 23 -0.33 -0.36 5.15
CA LYS A 23 0.97 0.18 5.49
C LYS A 23 1.96 -0.91 5.90
N LYS A 24 1.53 -1.84 6.76
CA LYS A 24 2.39 -2.92 7.22
C LYS A 24 2.87 -3.79 6.06
N ILE A 25 1.98 -4.10 5.14
CA ILE A 25 2.34 -4.94 3.99
C ILE A 25 3.38 -4.24 3.13
N ILE A 26 3.19 -2.96 2.86
CA ILE A 26 4.14 -2.19 2.07
C ILE A 26 5.49 -2.14 2.77
N GLU A 27 5.50 -1.82 4.05
CA GLU A 27 6.74 -1.70 4.83
C GLU A 27 7.47 -3.02 4.97
N ALA A 28 6.75 -4.13 4.92
CA ALA A 28 7.37 -5.46 5.01
C ALA A 28 8.19 -5.79 3.75
N HIS A 29 7.88 -5.16 2.63
CA HIS A 29 8.51 -5.50 1.34
C HIS A 29 9.34 -4.36 0.76
N ILE A 30 9.10 -3.14 1.17
CA ILE A 30 9.80 -1.95 0.67
C ILE A 30 10.34 -1.17 1.85
N ASP A 31 11.63 -0.86 1.80
CA ASP A 31 12.27 -0.04 2.84
C ASP A 31 11.84 1.41 2.64
N CYS A 32 10.98 1.91 3.50
CA CYS A 32 10.39 3.24 3.36
C CYS A 32 10.87 4.17 4.46
N SER A 33 11.24 5.40 4.09
CA SER A 33 11.45 6.47 5.07
C SER A 33 10.13 7.14 5.42
N VAL A 34 9.17 7.15 4.49
CA VAL A 34 7.82 7.60 4.72
C VAL A 34 6.88 6.56 4.13
N CYS A 35 5.89 6.16 4.88
CA CYS A 35 4.82 5.31 4.39
C CYS A 35 3.54 5.73 5.12
N ASP A 36 2.76 6.58 4.47
CA ASP A 36 1.53 7.11 5.05
C ASP A 36 0.37 6.61 4.22
N VAL A 37 -0.50 5.82 4.84
CA VAL A 37 -1.67 5.25 4.16
C VAL A 37 -2.92 5.72 4.89
N GLN A 38 -3.85 6.28 4.15
CA GLN A 38 -5.11 6.76 4.68
C GLN A 38 -6.28 6.19 3.89
N GLY A 39 -7.41 6.03 4.56
CA GLY A 39 -8.62 5.51 3.94
C GLY A 39 -9.72 5.39 4.96
N GLU A 40 -10.66 6.32 4.96
CA GLU A 40 -11.71 6.38 5.97
C GLU A 40 -12.76 5.30 5.77
N ASP A 41 -13.05 4.96 4.52
CA ASP A 41 -14.10 3.99 4.21
C ASP A 41 -13.57 2.57 4.06
N CYS A 42 -12.27 2.34 4.22
CA CYS A 42 -11.61 1.04 4.07
C CYS A 42 -11.82 0.42 2.68
N VAL A 43 -12.09 1.25 1.70
CA VAL A 43 -12.29 0.83 0.30
C VAL A 43 -11.39 1.63 -0.62
N HIS A 44 -11.36 2.94 -0.42
CA HIS A 44 -10.52 3.86 -1.19
C HIS A 44 -9.37 4.30 -0.32
N PHE A 45 -8.14 4.17 -0.83
CA PHE A 45 -6.94 4.45 -0.06
C PHE A 45 -6.07 5.47 -0.77
N ASP A 46 -5.41 6.30 0.04
CA ASP A 46 -4.39 7.24 -0.43
C ASP A 46 -3.09 6.89 0.27
N ALA A 47 -2.01 6.71 -0.49
CA ALA A 47 -0.73 6.35 0.07
C ALA A 47 0.36 7.27 -0.44
N VAL A 48 1.20 7.73 0.48
CA VAL A 48 2.42 8.48 0.17
C VAL A 48 3.59 7.62 0.64
N ILE A 49 4.48 7.27 -0.28
CA ILE A 49 5.59 6.37 0.00
C ILE A 49 6.88 6.98 -0.51
N VAL A 50 7.87 7.08 0.37
CA VAL A 50 9.21 7.53 0.02
C VAL A 50 10.17 6.39 0.30
N SER A 51 10.93 5.98 -0.70
CA SER A 51 11.82 4.83 -0.57
C SER A 51 13.04 4.95 -1.47
N PRO A 52 14.24 4.57 -0.97
CA PRO A 52 15.41 4.45 -1.83
C PRO A 52 15.22 3.44 -2.97
N ALA A 53 14.31 2.49 -2.80
CA ALA A 53 14.00 1.50 -3.84
C ALA A 53 13.43 2.15 -5.09
N PHE A 54 12.91 3.36 -5.00
CA PHE A 54 12.35 4.08 -6.14
C PHE A 54 13.40 4.88 -6.93
N THR A 55 14.61 4.97 -6.42
CA THR A 55 15.68 5.73 -7.06
C THR A 55 15.96 5.17 -8.47
N GLY A 56 15.94 6.05 -9.46
CA GLY A 56 16.19 5.64 -10.84
C GLY A 56 14.99 5.06 -11.57
N LEU A 57 13.85 4.91 -10.88
CA LEU A 57 12.64 4.39 -11.50
C LEU A 57 11.71 5.53 -11.88
N ASN A 58 11.04 5.38 -13.03
CA ASN A 58 9.98 6.32 -13.39
C ASN A 58 8.74 6.03 -12.56
N MET A 59 7.75 6.92 -12.66
CA MET A 59 6.55 6.82 -11.83
C MET A 59 5.82 5.49 -12.02
N VAL A 60 5.70 5.03 -13.27
CA VAL A 60 5.01 3.77 -13.55
C VAL A 60 5.67 2.60 -12.83
N LYS A 61 6.99 2.54 -12.89
CA LYS A 61 7.72 1.44 -12.23
C LYS A 61 7.66 1.54 -10.72
N GLN A 62 7.68 2.75 -10.18
CA GLN A 62 7.51 2.95 -8.74
C GLN A 62 6.16 2.42 -8.28
N HIS A 63 5.11 2.77 -9.00
CA HIS A 63 3.76 2.30 -8.66
C HIS A 63 3.63 0.78 -8.82
N GLN A 64 4.23 0.22 -9.86
CA GLN A 64 4.20 -1.23 -10.06
C GLN A 64 4.87 -1.97 -8.90
N LEU A 65 5.95 -1.41 -8.37
CA LEU A 65 6.64 -2.00 -7.22
C LEU A 65 5.71 -2.07 -6.01
N VAL A 66 4.96 -1.02 -5.75
CA VAL A 66 4.00 -0.99 -4.65
C VAL A 66 2.86 -1.98 -4.88
N TYR A 67 2.26 -1.97 -6.07
CA TYR A 67 1.17 -2.89 -6.39
C TYR A 67 1.60 -4.34 -6.22
N LYS A 68 2.84 -4.64 -6.54
CA LYS A 68 3.37 -5.99 -6.41
C LYS A 68 3.37 -6.45 -4.96
N THR A 69 3.66 -5.55 -4.01
CA THR A 69 3.64 -5.91 -2.59
C THR A 69 2.24 -6.25 -2.10
N LEU A 70 1.23 -5.60 -2.66
CA LEU A 70 -0.15 -5.79 -2.23
C LEU A 70 -0.81 -6.98 -2.89
N GLY A 71 -0.33 -7.38 -4.08
CA GLY A 71 -0.77 -8.60 -4.74
C GLY A 71 -2.28 -8.71 -4.87
N ASP A 72 -2.81 -9.82 -4.37
CA ASP A 72 -4.24 -10.13 -4.52
C ASP A 72 -5.16 -9.18 -3.78
N LEU A 73 -4.65 -8.43 -2.80
CA LEU A 73 -5.47 -7.46 -2.10
C LEU A 73 -6.03 -6.40 -3.04
N MET A 74 -5.26 -6.04 -4.07
CA MET A 74 -5.71 -5.06 -5.06
C MET A 74 -6.90 -5.56 -5.86
N LYS A 75 -7.10 -6.88 -5.91
CA LYS A 75 -8.21 -7.45 -6.67
C LYS A 75 -9.47 -7.59 -5.85
N GLN A 76 -9.35 -7.71 -4.54
CA GLN A 76 -10.47 -8.10 -3.69
C GLN A 76 -10.85 -7.04 -2.66
N GLU A 77 -9.89 -6.59 -1.84
CA GLU A 77 -10.17 -5.74 -0.71
C GLU A 77 -9.92 -4.26 -0.98
N ILE A 78 -9.01 -3.96 -1.88
CA ILE A 78 -8.67 -2.57 -2.19
C ILE A 78 -9.28 -2.22 -3.53
N HIS A 79 -10.35 -1.44 -3.52
CA HIS A 79 -11.04 -1.05 -4.75
C HIS A 79 -10.34 0.08 -5.48
N ALA A 80 -9.73 0.98 -4.73
CA ALA A 80 -9.00 2.09 -5.33
C ALA A 80 -7.83 2.46 -4.43
N LEU A 81 -6.66 2.59 -5.02
CA LEU A 81 -5.46 3.02 -4.32
C LEU A 81 -4.80 4.12 -5.12
N GLN A 82 -4.80 5.31 -4.56
CA GLN A 82 -4.13 6.46 -5.14
C GLN A 82 -2.72 6.55 -4.55
N LEU A 83 -1.72 6.43 -5.41
CA LEU A 83 -0.33 6.39 -5.00
C LEU A 83 0.40 7.68 -5.31
N LYS A 84 1.19 8.14 -4.35
CA LYS A 84 2.20 9.17 -4.55
C LYS A 84 3.51 8.59 -4.06
N THR A 85 4.43 8.37 -4.99
CA THR A 85 5.70 7.71 -4.70
C THR A 85 6.86 8.63 -5.03
N TYR A 86 7.89 8.56 -4.21
CA TYR A 86 9.06 9.43 -4.36
C TYR A 86 10.31 8.68 -3.95
N SER A 87 11.41 8.90 -4.70
CA SER A 87 12.72 8.58 -4.18
C SER A 87 13.08 9.62 -3.10
N PRO A 88 14.10 9.36 -2.26
CA PRO A 88 14.49 10.35 -1.25
C PRO A 88 14.84 11.70 -1.87
N GLN A 89 15.49 11.70 -3.04
CA GLN A 89 15.83 12.93 -3.72
C GLN A 89 14.60 13.67 -4.20
N GLN A 90 13.65 12.96 -4.81
CA GLN A 90 12.40 13.57 -5.27
C GLN A 90 11.61 14.16 -4.10
N TRP A 91 11.61 13.46 -2.97
CA TRP A 91 10.93 13.93 -1.77
C TRP A 91 11.57 15.19 -1.23
N ALA A 92 12.91 15.22 -1.18
CA ALA A 92 13.64 16.40 -0.72
C ALA A 92 13.36 17.60 -1.61
N GLU A 93 13.34 17.42 -2.92
CA GLU A 93 13.05 18.50 -3.85
C GLU A 93 11.64 19.03 -3.70
N LYS A 94 10.69 18.14 -3.45
CA LYS A 94 9.29 18.52 -3.23
C LYS A 94 9.12 19.32 -1.94
N THR A 95 9.78 18.91 -0.86
CA THR A 95 9.59 19.53 0.45
C THR A 95 10.36 20.83 0.63
N VAL A 96 11.36 21.08 -0.19
CA VAL A 96 12.12 22.33 -0.12
C VAL A 96 11.28 23.51 -0.64
N ASN A 97 10.38 23.25 -1.52
CA ASN A 97 9.49 24.27 -2.08
C ASN A 97 8.25 24.46 -1.21
#